data_c349f8c3dd35a470f465a5691534154d
#
_entry.id   c349f8c3dd35a470f465a5691534154d
#
_cell.length_a   1.000
_cell.length_b   1.000
_cell.length_c   1.000
_cell.angle_alpha   90.00
_cell.angle_beta   90.00
_cell.angle_gamma   90.00
#
_symmetry.space_group_name_H-M   'P 1'
#
loop_
_entity.id
_entity.type
_entity.pdbx_description
1 polymer ?
#
loop_
_entity_poly.entity_id
_entity_poly.type
_entity_poly.pdbx_seq_one_letter_code
_entity_poly.pdbx_strand_id
1 'polypeptide(L)'
;MDTLVQQTVNGLMLGSIYALIALGYTMVYGILRIINFAHGDVLMVGALSALSAIGVLQHHFPTLSPYVTLLLAALIAIAVCSLVSMSIERLAYRRLRNAPRLAPLISGIGVSLLLQTLAMLIWSRNPLMFPQLLPMEPIALTSGSANHAPAVITGTGIATLAIALLVMAGLLLLVEHSRFGRAMRATAENPQVAGLMGIDPNRIIVLTFALGGALAAVAGIMMASNYGNAGFSMGFLPGIKAFTAAVLGGIGNLRGAMLGGLLLGLFESLGTGYLGELTGGTFGSNYQDVFAFLILIAVLVFRPSGLLGERVATRA
;
A
#
# COMPACT_ATOMS: atom_id res chain seq x y z
N MET A 1 -12.47 -25.87 -9.85
CA MET A 1 -11.03 -25.62 -9.99
C MET A 1 -10.77 -24.21 -10.53
N ASP A 2 -11.45 -23.80 -11.60
CA ASP A 2 -11.24 -22.49 -12.26
C ASP A 2 -11.50 -21.30 -11.32
N THR A 3 -12.56 -21.36 -10.51
CA THR A 3 -12.87 -20.35 -9.49
C THR A 3 -11.74 -20.23 -8.46
N LEU A 4 -11.17 -21.35 -8.00
CA LEU A 4 -10.07 -21.34 -7.03
C LEU A 4 -8.82 -20.65 -7.62
N VAL A 5 -8.46 -21.02 -8.85
CA VAL A 5 -7.31 -20.41 -9.55
C VAL A 5 -7.55 -18.91 -9.74
N GLN A 6 -8.74 -18.52 -10.20
CA GLN A 6 -9.09 -17.11 -10.41
C GLN A 6 -9.02 -16.32 -9.10
N GLN A 7 -9.61 -16.83 -8.02
CA GLN A 7 -9.60 -16.14 -6.72
C GLN A 7 -8.22 -16.09 -6.11
N THR A 8 -7.38 -17.10 -6.33
CA THR A 8 -5.98 -17.08 -5.88
C THR A 8 -5.19 -16.01 -6.62
N VAL A 9 -5.35 -15.90 -7.94
CA VAL A 9 -4.69 -14.85 -8.74
C VAL A 9 -5.15 -13.46 -8.32
N ASN A 10 -6.47 -13.25 -8.21
CA ASN A 10 -7.04 -11.98 -7.77
C ASN A 10 -6.55 -11.62 -6.36
N GLY A 11 -6.51 -12.59 -5.46
CA GLY A 11 -6.04 -12.41 -4.09
C GLY A 11 -4.56 -12.07 -4.00
N LEU A 12 -3.72 -12.68 -4.84
CA LEU A 12 -2.29 -12.34 -4.92
C LEU A 12 -2.08 -10.93 -5.48
N MET A 13 -2.85 -10.53 -6.51
CA MET A 13 -2.78 -9.17 -7.06
C MET A 13 -3.19 -8.13 -6.01
N LEU A 14 -4.34 -8.32 -5.37
CA LEU A 14 -4.85 -7.42 -4.34
C LEU A 14 -3.92 -7.40 -3.12
N GLY A 15 -3.47 -8.57 -2.69
CA GLY A 15 -2.55 -8.74 -1.58
C GLY A 15 -1.18 -8.10 -1.83
N SER A 16 -0.71 -8.08 -3.08
CA SER A 16 0.53 -7.40 -3.46
C SER A 16 0.41 -5.88 -3.30
N ILE A 17 -0.73 -5.30 -3.65
CA ILE A 17 -1.01 -3.87 -3.42
C ILE A 17 -1.06 -3.57 -1.92
N TYR A 18 -1.78 -4.38 -1.14
CA TYR A 18 -1.84 -4.23 0.32
C TYR A 18 -0.47 -4.39 0.97
N ALA A 19 0.36 -5.31 0.50
CA ALA A 19 1.71 -5.52 1.00
C ALA A 19 2.61 -4.28 0.79
N LEU A 20 2.54 -3.63 -0.38
CA LEU A 20 3.29 -2.40 -0.64
C LEU A 20 2.87 -1.26 0.28
N ILE A 21 1.57 -1.07 0.50
CA ILE A 21 1.07 -0.04 1.41
C ILE A 21 1.45 -0.38 2.86
N ALA A 22 1.29 -1.65 3.26
CA ALA A 22 1.63 -2.15 4.60
C ALA A 22 3.13 -1.98 4.92
N LEU A 23 4.01 -2.13 3.91
CA LEU A 23 5.43 -1.85 4.05
C LEU A 23 5.69 -0.38 4.37
N GLY A 24 5.00 0.55 3.72
CA GLY A 24 5.09 1.98 4.01
C GLY A 24 4.66 2.30 5.45
N TYR A 25 3.55 1.73 5.92
CA TYR A 25 3.12 1.83 7.33
C TYR A 25 4.17 1.28 8.29
N THR A 26 4.66 0.07 8.00
CA THR A 26 5.60 -0.64 8.86
C THR A 26 6.94 0.06 8.96
N MET A 27 7.43 0.66 7.88
CA MET A 27 8.68 1.45 7.90
C MET A 27 8.57 2.68 8.82
N VAL A 28 7.49 3.44 8.69
CA VAL A 28 7.27 4.64 9.53
C VAL A 28 7.04 4.25 10.98
N TYR A 29 6.21 3.22 11.23
CA TYR A 29 5.96 2.72 12.58
C TYR A 29 7.22 2.15 13.24
N GLY A 30 8.06 1.44 12.49
CA GLY A 30 9.30 0.87 13.00
C GLY A 30 10.25 1.91 13.61
N ILE A 31 10.27 3.14 13.09
CA ILE A 31 11.15 4.21 13.61
C ILE A 31 10.44 5.08 14.65
N LEU A 32 9.20 5.49 14.40
CA LEU A 32 8.51 6.47 15.24
C LEU A 32 7.57 5.85 16.25
N ARG A 33 7.19 4.58 16.07
CA ARG A 33 6.13 3.88 16.82
C ARG A 33 4.80 4.63 16.80
N ILE A 34 4.54 5.37 15.73
CA ILE A 34 3.33 6.15 15.47
C ILE A 34 2.72 5.67 14.15
N ILE A 35 1.40 5.56 14.10
CA ILE A 35 0.65 5.18 12.91
C ILE A 35 0.35 6.44 12.10
N ASN A 36 0.73 6.44 10.82
CA ASN A 36 0.43 7.54 9.90
C ASN A 36 -0.85 7.22 9.10
N PHE A 37 -2.02 7.61 9.60
CA PHE A 37 -3.30 7.36 8.90
C PHE A 37 -3.43 8.08 7.55
N ALA A 38 -2.65 9.14 7.30
CA ALA A 38 -2.64 9.82 6.01
C ALA A 38 -1.93 9.00 4.90
N HIS A 39 -1.26 7.88 5.24
CA HIS A 39 -0.49 7.10 4.27
C HIS A 39 -1.36 6.52 3.14
N GLY A 40 -2.59 6.09 3.44
CA GLY A 40 -3.54 5.65 2.42
C GLY A 40 -3.89 6.78 1.43
N ASP A 41 -4.02 8.02 1.90
CA ASP A 41 -4.33 9.15 1.02
C ASP A 41 -3.11 9.61 0.20
N VAL A 42 -1.89 9.31 0.64
CA VAL A 42 -0.70 9.48 -0.22
C VAL A 42 -0.76 8.55 -1.44
N LEU A 43 -1.30 7.33 -1.30
CA LEU A 43 -1.58 6.43 -2.43
C LEU A 43 -2.53 7.09 -3.45
N MET A 44 -3.62 7.70 -2.97
CA MET A 44 -4.55 8.45 -3.79
C MET A 44 -3.85 9.59 -4.55
N VAL A 45 -3.03 10.38 -3.85
CA VAL A 45 -2.21 11.44 -4.48
C VAL A 45 -1.32 10.86 -5.57
N GLY A 46 -0.75 9.67 -5.35
CA GLY A 46 0.06 8.95 -6.34
C GLY A 46 -0.71 8.60 -7.60
N ALA A 47 -1.89 8.01 -7.46
CA ALA A 47 -2.76 7.67 -8.60
C ALA A 47 -3.20 8.90 -9.38
N LEU A 48 -3.66 9.96 -8.69
CA LEU A 48 -4.12 11.20 -9.32
C LEU A 48 -2.98 11.99 -9.97
N SER A 49 -1.80 12.02 -9.35
CA SER A 49 -0.61 12.65 -9.94
C SER A 49 -0.12 11.90 -11.18
N ALA A 50 -0.14 10.57 -11.15
CA ALA A 50 0.16 9.76 -12.33
C ALA A 50 -0.83 10.01 -13.47
N LEU A 51 -2.14 10.07 -13.16
CA LEU A 51 -3.19 10.37 -14.13
C LEU A 51 -2.95 11.73 -14.80
N SER A 52 -2.62 12.76 -14.00
CA SER A 52 -2.30 14.10 -14.52
C SER A 52 -1.04 14.09 -15.40
N ALA A 53 0.00 13.38 -14.96
CA ALA A 53 1.25 13.25 -15.72
C ALA A 53 1.02 12.53 -17.06
N ILE A 54 0.22 11.46 -17.08
CA ILE A 54 -0.17 10.74 -18.31
C ILE A 54 -0.89 11.72 -19.27
N GLY A 55 -1.87 12.48 -18.78
CA GLY A 55 -2.61 13.45 -19.60
C GLY A 55 -1.69 14.51 -20.22
N VAL A 56 -0.78 15.08 -19.44
CA VAL A 56 0.20 16.07 -19.92
C VAL A 56 1.17 15.45 -20.94
N LEU A 57 1.68 14.24 -20.69
CA LEU A 57 2.62 13.57 -21.58
C LEU A 57 1.95 13.20 -22.91
N GLN A 58 0.75 12.68 -22.88
CA GLN A 58 0.00 12.33 -24.11
C GLN A 58 -0.38 13.57 -24.93
N HIS A 59 -0.67 14.69 -24.27
CA HIS A 59 -0.98 15.94 -24.97
C HIS A 59 0.25 16.55 -25.65
N HIS A 60 1.40 16.61 -24.97
CA HIS A 60 2.61 17.26 -25.50
C HIS A 60 3.50 16.33 -26.33
N PHE A 61 3.45 15.03 -26.06
CA PHE A 61 4.30 14.01 -26.69
C PHE A 61 3.47 12.79 -27.15
N PRO A 62 2.54 12.95 -28.13
CA PRO A 62 1.64 11.88 -28.54
C PRO A 62 2.35 10.68 -29.17
N THR A 63 3.62 10.83 -29.59
CA THR A 63 4.43 9.76 -30.19
C THR A 63 5.15 8.87 -29.17
N LEU A 64 5.08 9.18 -27.87
CA LEU A 64 5.68 8.34 -26.84
C LEU A 64 4.99 6.99 -26.73
N SER A 65 5.79 5.94 -26.58
CA SER A 65 5.21 4.62 -26.35
C SER A 65 4.46 4.58 -25.01
N PRO A 66 3.35 3.81 -24.89
CA PRO A 66 2.58 3.70 -23.66
C PRO A 66 3.42 3.30 -22.42
N TYR A 67 4.42 2.44 -22.62
CA TYR A 67 5.32 1.99 -21.55
C TYR A 67 6.20 3.14 -21.01
N VAL A 68 6.76 3.97 -21.91
CA VAL A 68 7.57 5.13 -21.52
C VAL A 68 6.70 6.17 -20.83
N THR A 69 5.49 6.40 -21.32
CA THR A 69 4.53 7.31 -20.69
C THR A 69 4.20 6.85 -19.28
N LEU A 70 3.92 5.56 -19.05
CA LEU A 70 3.64 5.00 -17.74
C LEU A 70 4.85 5.10 -16.80
N LEU A 71 6.05 4.82 -17.31
CA LEU A 71 7.28 4.92 -16.52
C LEU A 71 7.54 6.36 -16.06
N LEU A 72 7.44 7.33 -16.97
CA LEU A 72 7.62 8.75 -16.64
C LEU A 72 6.55 9.25 -15.66
N ALA A 73 5.29 8.87 -15.87
CA ALA A 73 4.20 9.19 -14.96
C ALA A 73 4.43 8.58 -13.56
N ALA A 74 4.94 7.35 -13.49
CA ALA A 74 5.27 6.70 -12.23
C ALA A 74 6.42 7.44 -11.51
N LEU A 75 7.47 7.87 -12.20
CA LEU A 75 8.56 8.64 -11.61
C LEU A 75 8.08 9.98 -11.08
N ILE A 76 7.21 10.68 -11.81
CA ILE A 76 6.60 11.94 -11.36
C ILE A 76 5.74 11.70 -10.11
N ALA A 77 4.88 10.69 -10.12
CA ALA A 77 4.04 10.35 -8.98
C ALA A 77 4.86 9.97 -7.74
N ILE A 78 5.94 9.20 -7.91
CA ILE A 78 6.88 8.85 -6.84
C ILE A 78 7.51 10.11 -6.25
N ALA A 79 7.96 11.04 -7.09
CA ALA A 79 8.54 12.30 -6.64
C ALA A 79 7.51 13.14 -5.86
N VAL A 80 6.29 13.30 -6.38
CA VAL A 80 5.20 14.03 -5.72
C VAL A 80 4.85 13.41 -4.38
N CYS A 81 4.62 12.10 -4.32
CA CYS A 81 4.26 11.40 -3.08
C CYS A 81 5.37 11.42 -2.05
N SER A 82 6.64 11.32 -2.49
CA SER A 82 7.79 11.47 -1.60
C SER A 82 7.84 12.87 -0.99
N LEU A 83 7.62 13.93 -1.78
CA LEU A 83 7.57 15.31 -1.31
C LEU A 83 6.39 15.55 -0.36
N VAL A 84 5.20 15.03 -0.68
CA VAL A 84 4.02 15.11 0.19
C VAL A 84 4.29 14.41 1.51
N SER A 85 4.84 13.19 1.49
CA SER A 85 5.17 12.43 2.71
C SER A 85 6.23 13.13 3.56
N MET A 86 7.28 13.71 2.94
CA MET A 86 8.27 14.53 3.66
C MET A 86 7.63 15.78 4.28
N SER A 87 6.67 16.40 3.60
CA SER A 87 5.93 17.56 4.11
C SER A 87 5.07 17.18 5.30
N ILE A 88 4.37 16.04 5.23
CA ILE A 88 3.59 15.48 6.33
C ILE A 88 4.48 15.25 7.55
N GLU A 89 5.67 14.65 7.37
CA GLU A 89 6.60 14.47 8.48
C GLU A 89 6.99 15.81 9.11
N ARG A 90 7.41 16.78 8.28
CA ARG A 90 7.95 18.06 8.76
C ARG A 90 6.89 18.93 9.44
N LEU A 91 5.69 19.01 8.87
CA LEU A 91 4.64 19.93 9.30
C LEU A 91 3.75 19.33 10.38
N ALA A 92 3.35 18.05 10.24
CA ALA A 92 2.43 17.40 11.14
C ALA A 92 3.13 16.58 12.23
N TYR A 93 4.06 15.67 11.89
CA TYR A 93 4.58 14.71 12.85
C TYR A 93 5.80 15.19 13.64
N ARG A 94 6.71 15.96 13.03
CA ARG A 94 7.95 16.39 13.71
C ARG A 94 7.70 17.14 15.00
N ARG A 95 6.70 18.02 15.03
CA ARG A 95 6.34 18.81 16.22
C ARG A 95 5.62 17.98 17.28
N LEU A 96 5.06 16.85 16.92
CA LEU A 96 4.25 15.99 17.78
C LEU A 96 5.00 14.76 18.31
N ARG A 97 6.28 14.59 18.02
CA ARG A 97 7.06 13.40 18.43
C ARG A 97 7.13 13.22 19.94
N ASN A 98 7.12 14.32 20.69
CA ASN A 98 7.15 14.32 22.16
C ASN A 98 5.77 14.57 22.80
N ALA A 99 4.72 14.66 21.99
CA ALA A 99 3.34 14.85 22.47
C ALA A 99 2.71 13.52 22.92
N PRO A 100 1.62 13.56 23.69
CA PRO A 100 0.85 12.35 24.02
C PRO A 100 0.47 11.55 22.78
N ARG A 101 0.40 10.22 22.89
CA ARG A 101 0.20 9.29 21.74
C ARG A 101 -1.03 9.58 20.89
N LEU A 102 -2.05 10.21 21.44
CA LEU A 102 -3.27 10.59 20.70
C LEU A 102 -3.05 11.77 19.75
N ALA A 103 -2.13 12.70 20.06
CA ALA A 103 -1.93 13.89 19.25
C ALA A 103 -1.43 13.58 17.82
N PRO A 104 -0.41 12.74 17.60
CA PRO A 104 -0.02 12.31 16.24
C PRO A 104 -1.13 11.55 15.50
N LEU A 105 -1.93 10.76 16.23
CA LEU A 105 -3.04 10.01 15.62
C LEU A 105 -4.11 10.96 15.06
N ILE A 106 -4.57 11.91 15.89
CA ILE A 106 -5.56 12.93 15.46
C ILE A 106 -5.00 13.77 14.31
N SER A 107 -3.72 14.18 14.41
CA SER A 107 -3.05 14.92 13.34
C SER A 107 -3.01 14.12 12.02
N GLY A 108 -2.74 12.81 12.08
CA GLY A 108 -2.76 11.93 10.91
C GLY A 108 -4.14 11.87 10.24
N ILE A 109 -5.21 11.77 11.02
CA ILE A 109 -6.58 11.80 10.51
C ILE A 109 -6.90 13.18 9.90
N GLY A 110 -6.49 14.27 10.55
CA GLY A 110 -6.67 15.62 10.03
C GLY A 110 -5.94 15.83 8.69
N VAL A 111 -4.72 15.32 8.55
CA VAL A 111 -3.96 15.35 7.29
C VAL A 111 -4.64 14.51 6.22
N SER A 112 -5.16 13.32 6.57
CA SER A 112 -5.95 12.46 5.68
C SER A 112 -7.13 13.24 5.07
N LEU A 113 -7.97 13.84 5.90
CA LEU A 113 -9.12 14.64 5.46
C LEU A 113 -8.69 15.86 4.61
N LEU A 114 -7.58 16.50 4.98
CA LEU A 114 -7.02 17.60 4.20
C LEU A 114 -6.62 17.15 2.80
N LEU A 115 -5.90 16.02 2.67
CA LEU A 115 -5.49 15.48 1.38
C LEU A 115 -6.68 15.10 0.52
N GLN A 116 -7.70 14.46 1.08
CA GLN A 116 -8.94 14.11 0.37
C GLN A 116 -9.67 15.36 -0.12
N THR A 117 -9.79 16.38 0.73
CA THR A 117 -10.43 17.65 0.37
C THR A 117 -9.66 18.38 -0.74
N LEU A 118 -8.34 18.45 -0.62
CA LEU A 118 -7.48 19.04 -1.66
C LEU A 118 -7.60 18.27 -2.98
N ALA A 119 -7.58 16.94 -2.93
CA ALA A 119 -7.74 16.12 -4.12
C ALA A 119 -9.10 16.35 -4.81
N MET A 120 -10.18 16.44 -4.03
CA MET A 120 -11.51 16.75 -4.54
C MET A 120 -11.58 18.12 -5.22
N LEU A 121 -10.88 19.13 -4.68
CA LEU A 121 -10.87 20.49 -5.23
C LEU A 121 -9.97 20.61 -6.47
N ILE A 122 -8.83 19.92 -6.48
CA ILE A 122 -7.83 20.03 -7.57
C ILE A 122 -8.23 19.21 -8.78
N TRP A 123 -8.69 17.97 -8.57
CA TRP A 123 -9.01 17.04 -9.67
C TRP A 123 -10.51 16.97 -9.96
N SER A 124 -11.26 16.27 -9.11
CA SER A 124 -12.69 16.12 -9.28
C SER A 124 -13.34 15.46 -8.07
N ARG A 125 -14.63 15.76 -7.86
CA ARG A 125 -15.47 15.01 -6.92
C ARG A 125 -15.85 13.63 -7.47
N ASN A 126 -15.93 13.48 -8.79
CA ASN A 126 -16.26 12.22 -9.43
C ASN A 126 -14.98 11.42 -9.72
N PRO A 127 -15.02 10.08 -9.66
CA PRO A 127 -13.91 9.24 -10.10
C PRO A 127 -13.54 9.54 -11.56
N LEU A 128 -12.25 9.65 -11.81
CA LEU A 128 -11.68 9.88 -13.14
C LEU A 128 -11.25 8.55 -13.75
N MET A 129 -11.47 8.36 -15.03
CA MET A 129 -11.00 7.16 -15.74
C MET A 129 -9.47 7.14 -15.80
N PHE A 130 -8.88 6.01 -15.41
CA PHE A 130 -7.44 5.80 -15.52
C PHE A 130 -7.16 5.03 -16.82
N PRO A 131 -6.32 5.57 -17.72
CA PRO A 131 -6.09 4.96 -19.03
C PRO A 131 -5.35 3.63 -18.88
N GLN A 132 -5.80 2.62 -19.64
CA GLN A 132 -5.12 1.34 -19.72
C GLN A 132 -3.96 1.44 -20.72
N LEU A 133 -2.74 1.67 -20.19
CA LEU A 133 -1.53 1.84 -20.99
C LEU A 133 -0.80 0.53 -21.29
N LEU A 134 -1.22 -0.58 -20.69
CA LEU A 134 -0.65 -1.91 -20.91
C LEU A 134 -1.62 -2.74 -21.77
N PRO A 135 -1.54 -2.65 -23.11
CA PRO A 135 -2.41 -3.38 -24.03
C PRO A 135 -1.93 -4.83 -24.15
N MET A 136 -2.12 -5.61 -23.09
CA MET A 136 -1.84 -7.06 -23.12
C MET A 136 -3.17 -7.80 -23.07
N GLU A 137 -3.37 -8.73 -23.99
CA GLU A 137 -4.53 -9.62 -23.96
C GLU A 137 -4.51 -10.47 -22.69
N PRO A 138 -5.67 -10.72 -22.07
CA PRO A 138 -5.76 -11.61 -20.91
C PRO A 138 -5.25 -13.01 -21.25
N ILE A 139 -4.40 -13.56 -20.41
CA ILE A 139 -3.86 -14.91 -20.57
C ILE A 139 -4.78 -15.88 -19.82
N ALA A 140 -5.32 -16.87 -20.54
CA ALA A 140 -6.10 -17.94 -19.93
C ALA A 140 -5.14 -18.90 -19.20
N LEU A 141 -5.40 -19.10 -17.89
CA LEU A 141 -4.62 -19.99 -17.04
C LEU A 141 -5.21 -21.40 -16.98
N THR A 142 -6.51 -21.52 -17.28
CA THR A 142 -7.23 -22.80 -17.33
C THR A 142 -8.03 -22.92 -18.61
N SER A 143 -8.34 -24.13 -19.02
CA SER A 143 -9.13 -24.39 -20.25
C SER A 143 -10.62 -24.10 -20.12
N GLY A 144 -11.08 -23.74 -18.92
CA GLY A 144 -12.51 -23.60 -18.64
C GLY A 144 -13.25 -24.93 -18.61
N SER A 145 -14.42 -24.94 -17.99
CA SER A 145 -15.34 -26.08 -17.95
C SER A 145 -16.68 -25.66 -18.54
N ALA A 146 -17.53 -26.61 -18.93
CA ALA A 146 -18.85 -26.33 -19.49
C ALA A 146 -19.72 -25.36 -18.65
N ASN A 147 -19.46 -25.27 -17.35
CA ASN A 147 -20.19 -24.44 -16.40
C ASN A 147 -19.39 -23.28 -15.78
N HIS A 148 -18.08 -23.15 -16.10
CA HIS A 148 -17.22 -22.11 -15.52
C HIS A 148 -16.34 -21.50 -16.60
N ALA A 149 -16.29 -20.16 -16.64
CA ALA A 149 -15.35 -19.44 -17.48
C ALA A 149 -13.89 -19.77 -17.09
N PRO A 150 -12.94 -19.76 -18.05
CA PRO A 150 -11.54 -20.02 -17.77
C PRO A 150 -11.01 -18.94 -16.79
N ALA A 151 -10.12 -19.35 -15.90
CA ALA A 151 -9.37 -18.40 -15.09
C ALA A 151 -8.42 -17.61 -15.98
N VAL A 152 -8.44 -16.29 -15.86
CA VAL A 152 -7.64 -15.38 -16.67
C VAL A 152 -6.81 -14.45 -15.80
N ILE A 153 -5.62 -14.08 -16.27
CA ILE A 153 -4.81 -13.01 -15.70
C ILE A 153 -4.64 -11.90 -16.72
N THR A 154 -4.91 -10.66 -16.32
CA THR A 154 -4.72 -9.49 -17.18
C THR A 154 -3.25 -9.08 -17.25
N GLY A 155 -2.84 -8.39 -18.31
CA GLY A 155 -1.48 -7.83 -18.40
C GLY A 155 -1.16 -6.86 -17.26
N THR A 156 -2.14 -6.05 -16.83
CA THR A 156 -2.02 -5.20 -15.63
C THR A 156 -1.82 -6.03 -14.37
N GLY A 157 -2.46 -7.20 -14.25
CA GLY A 157 -2.29 -8.12 -13.14
C GLY A 157 -0.87 -8.70 -13.06
N ILE A 158 -0.33 -9.15 -14.19
CA ILE A 158 1.04 -9.64 -14.29
C ILE A 158 2.04 -8.53 -13.91
N ALA A 159 1.85 -7.34 -14.47
CA ALA A 159 2.70 -6.18 -14.15
C ALA A 159 2.62 -5.83 -12.65
N THR A 160 1.42 -5.88 -12.06
CA THR A 160 1.20 -5.66 -10.62
C THR A 160 2.03 -6.63 -9.78
N LEU A 161 1.93 -7.93 -10.04
CA LEU A 161 2.70 -8.95 -9.31
C LEU A 161 4.21 -8.78 -9.48
N ALA A 162 4.67 -8.57 -10.72
CA ALA A 162 6.10 -8.39 -11.02
C ALA A 162 6.68 -7.15 -10.36
N ILE A 163 6.01 -5.98 -10.50
CA ILE A 163 6.46 -4.73 -9.89
C ILE A 163 6.44 -4.84 -8.36
N ALA A 164 5.37 -5.42 -7.78
CA ALA A 164 5.28 -5.59 -6.34
C ALA A 164 6.42 -6.46 -5.80
N LEU A 165 6.71 -7.59 -6.44
CA LEU A 165 7.82 -8.46 -6.04
C LEU A 165 9.17 -7.76 -6.14
N LEU A 166 9.42 -7.03 -7.23
CA LEU A 166 10.67 -6.27 -7.43
C LEU A 166 10.82 -5.18 -6.38
N VAL A 167 9.77 -4.41 -6.11
CA VAL A 167 9.79 -3.32 -5.12
C VAL A 167 9.95 -3.88 -3.72
N MET A 168 9.23 -4.96 -3.37
CA MET A 168 9.36 -5.64 -2.07
C MET A 168 10.78 -6.19 -1.86
N ALA A 169 11.32 -6.89 -2.85
CA ALA A 169 12.70 -7.42 -2.78
C ALA A 169 13.73 -6.28 -2.70
N GLY A 170 13.59 -5.26 -3.53
CA GLY A 170 14.47 -4.08 -3.51
C GLY A 170 14.44 -3.36 -2.17
N LEU A 171 13.26 -3.21 -1.56
CA LEU A 171 13.12 -2.59 -0.24
C LEU A 171 13.78 -3.44 0.86
N LEU A 172 13.58 -4.75 0.86
CA LEU A 172 14.27 -5.66 1.81
C LEU A 172 15.78 -5.55 1.70
N LEU A 173 16.31 -5.61 0.48
CA LEU A 173 17.75 -5.45 0.24
C LEU A 173 18.23 -4.07 0.72
N LEU A 174 17.49 -3.01 0.44
CA LEU A 174 17.83 -1.67 0.90
C LEU A 174 17.86 -1.58 2.42
N VAL A 175 16.86 -2.10 3.11
CA VAL A 175 16.78 -2.01 4.57
C VAL A 175 17.76 -2.95 5.25
N GLU A 176 17.97 -4.17 4.75
CA GLU A 176 18.85 -5.16 5.40
C GLU A 176 20.35 -4.90 5.12
N HIS A 177 20.72 -4.51 3.91
CA HIS A 177 22.11 -4.49 3.48
C HIS A 177 22.70 -3.08 3.29
N SER A 178 21.89 -2.03 3.14
CA SER A 178 22.41 -0.69 2.87
C SER A 178 22.89 0.06 4.13
N ARG A 179 23.67 1.13 3.91
CA ARG A 179 24.07 2.07 4.99
C ARG A 179 22.83 2.79 5.55
N PHE A 180 21.87 3.12 4.68
CA PHE A 180 20.60 3.73 5.09
C PHE A 180 19.79 2.82 6.01
N GLY A 181 19.65 1.54 5.67
CA GLY A 181 18.93 0.60 6.51
C GLY A 181 19.59 0.37 7.88
N ARG A 182 20.93 0.38 7.96
CA ARG A 182 21.63 0.34 9.25
C ARG A 182 21.34 1.60 10.10
N ALA A 183 21.38 2.78 9.48
CA ALA A 183 21.06 4.05 10.15
C ALA A 183 19.59 4.09 10.61
N MET A 184 18.68 3.53 9.80
CA MET A 184 17.26 3.40 10.11
C MET A 184 17.03 2.54 11.37
N ARG A 185 17.65 1.35 11.44
CA ARG A 185 17.55 0.46 12.62
C ARG A 185 18.17 1.09 13.86
N ALA A 186 19.34 1.72 13.75
CA ALA A 186 19.97 2.43 14.87
C ALA A 186 19.08 3.58 15.39
N THR A 187 18.45 4.34 14.50
CA THR A 187 17.51 5.40 14.87
C THR A 187 16.25 4.85 15.51
N ALA A 188 15.75 3.69 15.04
CA ALA A 188 14.58 3.01 15.60
C ALA A 188 14.82 2.49 17.03
N GLU A 189 16.04 2.01 17.31
CA GLU A 189 16.44 1.51 18.63
C GLU A 189 16.59 2.66 19.65
N ASN A 190 17.43 3.65 19.34
CA ASN A 190 17.63 4.81 20.19
C ASN A 190 18.11 6.02 19.37
N PRO A 191 17.23 7.01 19.09
CA PRO A 191 17.58 8.20 18.31
C PRO A 191 18.70 9.03 18.91
N GLN A 192 18.79 9.10 20.27
CA GLN A 192 19.80 9.90 20.96
C GLN A 192 21.20 9.28 20.79
N VAL A 193 21.30 7.95 21.01
CA VAL A 193 22.55 7.21 20.82
C VAL A 193 22.97 7.22 19.36
N ALA A 194 22.04 7.06 18.42
CA ALA A 194 22.32 7.20 17.00
C ALA A 194 22.93 8.57 16.63
N GLY A 195 22.41 9.65 17.28
CA GLY A 195 22.96 11.00 17.14
C GLY A 195 24.40 11.11 17.60
N LEU A 196 24.74 10.49 18.74
CA LEU A 196 26.13 10.46 19.25
C LEU A 196 27.09 9.70 18.32
N MET A 197 26.58 8.75 17.55
CA MET A 197 27.34 7.97 16.56
C MET A 197 27.40 8.67 15.17
N GLY A 198 26.98 9.95 15.07
CA GLY A 198 27.04 10.75 13.85
C GLY A 198 25.89 10.53 12.87
N ILE A 199 24.84 9.82 13.27
CA ILE A 199 23.62 9.66 12.44
C ILE A 199 22.65 10.80 12.80
N ASP A 200 22.16 11.53 11.79
CA ASP A 200 21.08 12.51 11.98
C ASP A 200 19.71 11.82 11.96
N PRO A 201 19.04 11.62 13.15
CA PRO A 201 17.78 10.94 13.22
C PRO A 201 16.68 11.65 12.41
N ASN A 202 16.70 12.99 12.36
CA ASN A 202 15.68 13.74 11.64
C ASN A 202 15.75 13.47 10.14
N ARG A 203 16.96 13.44 9.58
CA ARG A 203 17.17 13.13 8.17
C ARG A 203 16.72 11.69 7.85
N ILE A 204 17.05 10.72 8.71
CA ILE A 204 16.65 9.32 8.52
C ILE A 204 15.13 9.18 8.53
N ILE A 205 14.44 9.83 9.48
CA ILE A 205 12.98 9.77 9.56
C ILE A 205 12.33 10.39 8.32
N VAL A 206 12.79 11.57 7.87
CA VAL A 206 12.28 12.22 6.64
C VAL A 206 12.45 11.32 5.42
N LEU A 207 13.62 10.68 5.27
CA LEU A 207 13.89 9.76 4.16
C LEU A 207 13.00 8.50 4.24
N THR A 208 12.70 8.02 5.44
CA THR A 208 11.77 6.89 5.62
C THR A 208 10.34 7.25 5.20
N PHE A 209 9.89 8.48 5.52
CA PHE A 209 8.61 8.98 5.02
C PHE A 209 8.61 9.12 3.49
N ALA A 210 9.70 9.61 2.90
CA ALA A 210 9.84 9.70 1.45
C ALA A 210 9.75 8.34 0.77
N LEU A 211 10.43 7.31 1.30
CA LEU A 211 10.34 5.94 0.80
C LEU A 211 8.94 5.37 0.96
N GLY A 212 8.29 5.60 2.12
CA GLY A 212 6.89 5.22 2.30
C GLY A 212 5.99 5.87 1.25
N GLY A 213 6.18 7.17 0.96
CA GLY A 213 5.47 7.88 -0.10
C GLY A 213 5.72 7.30 -1.49
N ALA A 214 6.96 6.90 -1.79
CA ALA A 214 7.30 6.23 -3.04
C ALA A 214 6.55 4.89 -3.20
N LEU A 215 6.49 4.08 -2.14
CA LEU A 215 5.73 2.82 -2.12
C LEU A 215 4.23 3.06 -2.32
N ALA A 216 3.68 4.09 -1.65
CA ALA A 216 2.28 4.47 -1.80
C ALA A 216 1.96 4.91 -3.23
N ALA A 217 2.86 5.65 -3.91
CA ALA A 217 2.69 6.04 -5.30
C ALA A 217 2.62 4.83 -6.23
N VAL A 218 3.53 3.88 -6.08
CA VAL A 218 3.53 2.64 -6.87
C VAL A 218 2.24 1.86 -6.64
N ALA A 219 1.84 1.65 -5.39
CA ALA A 219 0.61 0.96 -5.04
C ALA A 219 -0.63 1.68 -5.60
N GLY A 220 -0.65 3.02 -5.59
CA GLY A 220 -1.73 3.84 -6.14
C GLY A 220 -1.89 3.70 -7.64
N ILE A 221 -0.79 3.72 -8.39
CA ILE A 221 -0.79 3.50 -9.83
C ILE A 221 -1.28 2.09 -10.16
N MET A 222 -0.77 1.08 -9.46
CA MET A 222 -1.18 -0.31 -9.64
C MET A 222 -2.68 -0.49 -9.38
N MET A 223 -3.18 0.11 -8.30
CA MET A 223 -4.59 0.09 -7.94
C MET A 223 -5.44 0.77 -9.02
N ALA A 224 -5.09 1.99 -9.42
CA ALA A 224 -5.81 2.74 -10.45
C ALA A 224 -5.80 2.02 -11.81
N SER A 225 -4.67 1.39 -12.19
CA SER A 225 -4.55 0.61 -13.42
C SER A 225 -5.40 -0.66 -13.41
N ASN A 226 -5.53 -1.35 -12.26
CA ASN A 226 -6.33 -2.57 -12.15
C ASN A 226 -7.84 -2.27 -12.10
N TYR A 227 -8.25 -1.20 -11.40
CA TYR A 227 -9.66 -0.81 -11.30
C TYR A 227 -10.14 0.13 -12.41
N GLY A 228 -9.24 0.66 -13.24
CA GLY A 228 -9.57 1.57 -14.34
C GLY A 228 -10.06 2.95 -13.91
N ASN A 229 -9.93 3.32 -12.64
CA ASN A 229 -10.38 4.60 -12.11
C ASN A 229 -9.48 5.11 -10.98
N ALA A 230 -9.49 6.44 -10.79
CA ALA A 230 -8.84 7.12 -9.69
C ALA A 230 -9.80 8.19 -9.12
N GLY A 231 -9.93 8.24 -7.80
CA GLY A 231 -10.84 9.16 -7.13
C GLY A 231 -10.27 9.70 -5.82
N PHE A 232 -10.82 10.83 -5.35
CA PHE A 232 -10.34 11.55 -4.16
C PHE A 232 -10.42 10.75 -2.84
N SER A 233 -11.21 9.69 -2.77
CA SER A 233 -11.37 8.84 -1.59
C SER A 233 -10.78 7.44 -1.75
N MET A 234 -10.16 7.14 -2.90
CA MET A 234 -9.71 5.78 -3.24
C MET A 234 -8.64 5.23 -2.28
N GLY A 235 -7.95 6.09 -1.55
CA GLY A 235 -6.87 5.69 -0.63
C GLY A 235 -7.35 5.26 0.75
N PHE A 236 -8.54 5.66 1.17
CA PHE A 236 -9.02 5.47 2.54
C PHE A 236 -9.22 4.00 2.93
N LEU A 237 -10.07 3.28 2.21
CA LEU A 237 -10.35 1.86 2.49
C LEU A 237 -9.11 0.96 2.32
N PRO A 238 -8.36 1.04 1.21
CA PRO A 238 -7.12 0.28 1.07
C PRO A 238 -6.06 0.64 2.11
N GLY A 239 -6.03 1.90 2.55
CA GLY A 239 -5.17 2.36 3.64
C GLY A 239 -5.48 1.63 4.95
N ILE A 240 -6.75 1.56 5.36
CA ILE A 240 -7.18 0.82 6.56
C ILE A 240 -6.88 -0.67 6.43
N LYS A 241 -7.17 -1.29 5.26
CA LYS A 241 -6.89 -2.70 5.01
C LYS A 241 -5.39 -3.00 5.05
N ALA A 242 -4.55 -2.15 4.48
CA ALA A 242 -3.11 -2.32 4.53
C ALA A 242 -2.54 -2.10 5.94
N PHE A 243 -3.11 -1.19 6.73
CA PHE A 243 -2.80 -1.11 8.16
C PHE A 243 -3.16 -2.42 8.88
N THR A 244 -4.36 -2.96 8.61
CA THR A 244 -4.78 -4.29 9.08
C THR A 244 -3.77 -5.36 8.70
N ALA A 245 -3.32 -5.37 7.45
CA ALA A 245 -2.29 -6.28 6.95
C ALA A 245 -0.95 -6.13 7.67
N ALA A 246 -0.52 -4.89 7.95
CA ALA A 246 0.70 -4.63 8.71
C ALA A 246 0.60 -5.17 10.14
N VAL A 247 -0.55 -5.00 10.79
CA VAL A 247 -0.80 -5.52 12.15
C VAL A 247 -0.88 -7.04 12.14
N LEU A 248 -1.58 -7.63 11.16
CA LEU A 248 -1.67 -9.09 10.96
C LEU A 248 -0.29 -9.70 10.76
N GLY A 249 0.56 -9.06 9.99
CA GLY A 249 1.95 -9.51 9.76
C GLY A 249 2.86 -9.35 10.97
N GLY A 250 2.57 -8.39 11.84
CA GLY A 250 3.40 -7.93 12.97
C GLY A 250 4.02 -6.59 12.64
N ILE A 251 3.36 -5.52 13.10
CA ILE A 251 3.75 -4.15 12.79
C ILE A 251 5.18 -3.85 13.27
N GLY A 252 5.99 -3.26 12.39
CA GLY A 252 7.43 -3.04 12.64
C GLY A 252 8.33 -4.08 11.97
N ASN A 253 7.80 -5.24 11.57
CA ASN A 253 8.53 -6.27 10.81
C ASN A 253 8.16 -6.21 9.33
N LEU A 254 9.13 -5.84 8.47
CA LEU A 254 8.91 -5.70 7.02
C LEU A 254 8.46 -7.01 6.36
N ARG A 255 9.10 -8.13 6.70
CA ARG A 255 8.74 -9.44 6.16
C ARG A 255 7.34 -9.85 6.61
N GLY A 256 7.00 -9.52 7.88
CA GLY A 256 5.66 -9.72 8.42
C GLY A 256 4.61 -8.94 7.65
N ALA A 257 4.83 -7.64 7.43
CA ALA A 257 3.90 -6.79 6.69
C ALA A 257 3.66 -7.27 5.25
N MET A 258 4.69 -7.76 4.56
CA MET A 258 4.55 -8.37 3.23
C MET A 258 3.64 -9.60 3.26
N LEU A 259 3.92 -10.53 4.17
CA LEU A 259 3.11 -11.74 4.33
C LEU A 259 1.69 -11.40 4.75
N GLY A 260 1.51 -10.47 5.69
CA GLY A 260 0.20 -10.00 6.13
C GLY A 260 -0.62 -9.41 4.99
N GLY A 261 0.00 -8.61 4.11
CA GLY A 261 -0.64 -8.05 2.92
C GLY A 261 -1.10 -9.13 1.95
N LEU A 262 -0.21 -10.06 1.61
CA LEU A 262 -0.51 -11.18 0.70
C LEU A 262 -1.63 -12.07 1.27
N LEU A 263 -1.55 -12.42 2.54
CA LEU A 263 -2.57 -13.26 3.20
C LEU A 263 -3.92 -12.54 3.26
N LEU A 264 -3.95 -11.24 3.62
CA LEU A 264 -5.19 -10.49 3.66
C LEU A 264 -5.87 -10.45 2.30
N GLY A 265 -5.11 -10.16 1.22
CA GLY A 265 -5.66 -10.17 -0.14
C GLY A 265 -6.16 -11.54 -0.58
N LEU A 266 -5.46 -12.62 -0.24
CA LEU A 266 -5.91 -14.00 -0.51
C LEU A 266 -7.20 -14.32 0.24
N PHE A 267 -7.28 -14.05 1.53
CA PHE A 267 -8.48 -14.31 2.33
C PHE A 267 -9.67 -13.50 1.85
N GLU A 268 -9.45 -12.24 1.51
CA GLU A 268 -10.46 -11.34 0.98
C GLU A 268 -11.03 -11.86 -0.35
N SER A 269 -10.16 -12.24 -1.28
CA SER A 269 -10.55 -12.75 -2.59
C SER A 269 -11.26 -14.12 -2.48
N LEU A 270 -10.69 -15.05 -1.72
CA LEU A 270 -11.30 -16.37 -1.51
C LEU A 270 -12.64 -16.24 -0.77
N GLY A 271 -12.73 -15.38 0.25
CA GLY A 271 -13.98 -15.11 0.95
C GLY A 271 -15.06 -14.59 0.03
N THR A 272 -14.72 -13.60 -0.79
CA THR A 272 -15.65 -13.01 -1.76
C THR A 272 -16.12 -14.03 -2.81
N GLY A 273 -15.22 -14.89 -3.29
CA GLY A 273 -15.54 -15.86 -4.31
C GLY A 273 -16.39 -17.06 -3.84
N TYR A 274 -16.14 -17.54 -2.62
CA TYR A 274 -16.79 -18.78 -2.14
C TYR A 274 -17.98 -18.54 -1.22
N LEU A 275 -17.94 -17.49 -0.38
CA LEU A 275 -19.04 -17.25 0.55
C LEU A 275 -20.35 -16.86 -0.15
N GLY A 276 -20.25 -16.18 -1.30
CA GLY A 276 -21.42 -15.91 -2.13
C GLY A 276 -22.12 -17.19 -2.60
N GLU A 277 -21.36 -18.18 -3.07
CA GLU A 277 -21.90 -19.48 -3.50
C GLU A 277 -22.45 -20.31 -2.32
N LEU A 278 -21.69 -20.36 -1.21
CA LEU A 278 -22.07 -21.16 -0.02
C LEU A 278 -23.31 -20.63 0.70
N THR A 279 -23.58 -19.33 0.61
CA THR A 279 -24.70 -18.67 1.33
C THR A 279 -25.89 -18.34 0.43
N GLY A 280 -25.92 -18.89 -0.79
CA GLY A 280 -26.99 -18.61 -1.76
C GLY A 280 -27.11 -17.15 -2.15
N GLY A 281 -25.98 -16.40 -2.17
CA GLY A 281 -25.92 -14.99 -2.52
C GLY A 281 -26.13 -14.01 -1.36
N THR A 282 -26.40 -14.49 -0.15
CA THR A 282 -26.64 -13.62 1.02
C THR A 282 -25.38 -12.85 1.43
N PHE A 283 -24.22 -13.50 1.42
CA PHE A 283 -22.91 -12.89 1.74
C PHE A 283 -22.02 -12.84 0.49
N GLY A 284 -22.28 -11.89 -0.39
CA GLY A 284 -21.51 -11.67 -1.61
C GLY A 284 -20.36 -10.66 -1.44
N SER A 285 -19.92 -10.09 -2.57
CA SER A 285 -18.83 -9.10 -2.64
C SER A 285 -19.03 -7.85 -1.78
N ASN A 286 -20.27 -7.51 -1.41
CA ASN A 286 -20.59 -6.39 -0.53
C ASN A 286 -20.04 -6.57 0.89
N TYR A 287 -19.74 -7.81 1.31
CA TYR A 287 -19.20 -8.14 2.62
C TYR A 287 -17.69 -8.36 2.62
N GLN A 288 -17.02 -8.06 1.52
CA GLN A 288 -15.57 -8.23 1.33
C GLN A 288 -14.76 -7.61 2.48
N ASP A 289 -15.10 -6.37 2.85
CA ASP A 289 -14.42 -5.65 3.93
C ASP A 289 -14.66 -6.29 5.31
N VAL A 290 -15.86 -6.83 5.53
CA VAL A 290 -16.20 -7.51 6.79
C VAL A 290 -15.32 -8.74 6.99
N PHE A 291 -15.06 -9.53 5.96
CA PHE A 291 -14.17 -10.69 6.04
C PHE A 291 -12.74 -10.29 6.39
N ALA A 292 -12.22 -9.24 5.75
CA ALA A 292 -10.89 -8.74 6.05
C ALA A 292 -10.74 -8.34 7.54
N PHE A 293 -11.74 -7.62 8.09
CA PHE A 293 -11.71 -7.20 9.48
C PHE A 293 -11.98 -8.34 10.47
N LEU A 294 -12.83 -9.30 10.14
CA LEU A 294 -13.03 -10.49 10.98
C LEU A 294 -11.76 -11.31 11.13
N ILE A 295 -11.00 -11.48 10.04
CA ILE A 295 -9.69 -12.15 10.09
C ILE A 295 -8.72 -11.38 10.97
N LEU A 296 -8.69 -10.03 10.85
CA LEU A 296 -7.87 -9.20 11.74
C LEU A 296 -8.22 -9.46 13.21
N ILE A 297 -9.50 -9.39 13.55
CA ILE A 297 -9.97 -9.60 14.93
C ILE A 297 -9.57 -11.01 15.41
N ALA A 298 -9.80 -12.03 14.59
CA ALA A 298 -9.42 -13.38 14.92
C ALA A 298 -7.90 -13.49 15.19
N VAL A 299 -7.06 -12.96 14.28
CA VAL A 299 -5.61 -13.01 14.48
C VAL A 299 -5.17 -12.23 15.71
N LEU A 300 -5.72 -11.04 15.98
CA LEU A 300 -5.36 -10.26 17.17
C LEU A 300 -5.77 -10.93 18.48
N VAL A 301 -6.90 -11.67 18.49
CA VAL A 301 -7.33 -12.45 19.66
C VAL A 301 -6.38 -13.61 19.93
N PHE A 302 -5.98 -14.36 18.89
CA PHE A 302 -5.13 -15.55 19.06
C PHE A 302 -3.62 -15.23 19.03
N ARG A 303 -3.20 -14.19 18.32
CA ARG A 303 -1.81 -13.75 18.19
C ARG A 303 -1.69 -12.22 18.20
N PRO A 304 -1.75 -11.58 19.37
CA PRO A 304 -1.72 -10.12 19.48
C PRO A 304 -0.43 -9.45 18.97
N SER A 305 0.67 -10.20 18.85
CA SER A 305 1.92 -9.73 18.23
C SER A 305 1.93 -9.81 16.70
N GLY A 306 0.89 -10.36 16.07
CA GLY A 306 0.86 -10.71 14.65
C GLY A 306 1.61 -11.99 14.33
N LEU A 307 1.71 -12.33 13.04
CA LEU A 307 2.29 -13.61 12.57
C LEU A 307 3.82 -13.68 12.81
N LEU A 308 4.54 -12.59 12.51
CA LEU A 308 5.99 -12.49 12.61
C LEU A 308 6.45 -11.33 13.53
N GLY A 309 5.57 -10.84 14.40
CA GLY A 309 5.92 -9.81 15.39
C GLY A 309 6.87 -10.33 16.46
N GLU A 310 7.79 -9.48 16.90
CA GLU A 310 8.68 -9.78 18.03
C GLU A 310 7.87 -9.84 19.33
N ARG A 311 8.05 -10.91 20.09
CA ARG A 311 7.53 -10.97 21.46
C ARG A 311 8.32 -9.97 22.29
N VAL A 312 7.68 -8.87 22.69
CA VAL A 312 8.25 -8.01 23.72
C VAL A 312 8.35 -8.84 24.99
N ALA A 313 9.55 -9.27 25.32
CA ALA A 313 9.81 -9.91 26.61
C ALA A 313 9.47 -8.87 27.68
N THR A 314 8.35 -9.08 28.38
CA THR A 314 8.05 -8.37 29.62
C THR A 314 9.16 -8.71 30.59
N ARG A 315 10.15 -7.82 30.73
CA ARG A 315 11.05 -7.87 31.89
C ARG A 315 10.19 -7.58 33.11
N ALA A 316 9.93 -8.63 33.90
CA ALA A 316 9.36 -8.52 35.21
C ALA A 316 10.31 -7.78 36.14
#